data_f47f2577d9c461fb4cf4d181e4d79cd6
#
_entry.id   f47f2577d9c461fb4cf4d181e4d79cd6
#
_cell.length_a   1.000
_cell.length_b   1.000
_cell.length_c   1.000
_cell.angle_alpha   90.00
_cell.angle_beta   90.00
_cell.angle_gamma   90.00
#
_symmetry.space_group_name_H-M   'P 1'
#
loop_
_entity.id
_entity.type
_entity.pdbx_description
1 polymer ?
#
loop_
_entity_poly.entity_id
_entity_poly.type
_entity_poly.pdbx_seq_one_letter_code
_entity_poly.pdbx_strand_id
1 'polypeptide(L)'
;MSNTIWAVDGSFFAQRLSGIQRYSIELLAALDRIVPPGFVEIVTPPGVETPHYTNIKVVSFGTHRGGVWQQLDYPRYLRQRGAGGLATCNVIPLFGFRGIAVVHDVCYRARPDFYTDPRGRLSAAWHCLQYRRIAKRAERIITVSEFSKSEIAKYYGVPASKMDVVYNAWQQMQRIAPDESIFARHPQLKPG
;
A
#
# COMPACT_ATOMS: atom_id res chain seq x y z
N MET A 1 15.67 4.08 -23.54
CA MET A 1 14.57 3.96 -22.57
C MET A 1 15.08 4.57 -21.28
N SER A 2 14.46 5.65 -20.76
CA SER A 2 14.89 6.25 -19.49
C SER A 2 14.66 5.22 -18.39
N ASN A 3 15.73 4.86 -17.68
CA ASN A 3 15.69 3.93 -16.54
C ASN A 3 15.01 4.65 -15.36
N THR A 4 13.69 4.75 -15.39
CA THR A 4 12.93 5.37 -14.30
C THR A 4 13.03 4.48 -13.08
N ILE A 5 13.65 4.98 -12.01
CA ILE A 5 13.68 4.31 -10.71
C ILE A 5 12.31 4.45 -10.09
N TRP A 6 11.81 3.38 -9.47
CA TRP A 6 10.58 3.38 -8.70
C TRP A 6 10.90 3.39 -7.21
N ALA A 7 10.41 4.39 -6.51
CA ALA A 7 10.62 4.51 -5.07
C ALA A 7 9.32 4.16 -4.33
N VAL A 8 9.40 3.12 -3.50
CA VAL A 8 8.28 2.65 -2.67
C VAL A 8 8.21 3.47 -1.39
N ASP A 9 7.01 3.92 -1.03
CA ASP A 9 6.74 4.45 0.31
C ASP A 9 6.82 3.32 1.33
N GLY A 10 7.95 3.22 2.04
CA GLY A 10 8.23 2.21 3.05
C GLY A 10 7.77 2.58 4.46
N SER A 11 7.00 3.66 4.65
CA SER A 11 6.51 4.06 5.98
C SER A 11 5.61 3.02 6.65
N PHE A 12 5.02 2.11 5.86
CA PHE A 12 4.18 1.04 6.37
C PHE A 12 4.92 0.02 7.24
N PHE A 13 6.24 -0.13 7.08
CA PHE A 13 7.04 -1.01 7.95
C PHE A 13 7.06 -0.55 9.41
N ALA A 14 6.82 0.74 9.67
CA ALA A 14 6.69 1.28 11.02
C ALA A 14 5.29 1.12 11.63
N GLN A 15 4.35 0.55 10.89
CA GLN A 15 2.95 0.43 11.31
C GLN A 15 2.66 -0.98 11.85
N ARG A 16 1.57 -1.09 12.63
CA ARG A 16 1.08 -2.40 13.05
C ARG A 16 0.69 -3.23 11.82
N LEU A 17 1.13 -4.50 11.81
CA LEU A 17 0.81 -5.42 10.73
C LEU A 17 -0.70 -5.64 10.61
N SER A 18 -1.24 -5.30 9.46
CA SER A 18 -2.62 -5.59 9.04
C SER A 18 -2.61 -6.19 7.64
N GLY A 19 -3.78 -6.42 7.05
CA GLY A 19 -3.89 -6.95 5.69
C GLY A 19 -3.16 -6.09 4.64
N ILE A 20 -3.26 -4.75 4.77
CA ILE A 20 -2.62 -3.80 3.84
C ILE A 20 -1.09 -3.86 3.94
N GLN A 21 -0.53 -3.84 5.15
CA GLN A 21 0.92 -3.95 5.33
C GLN A 21 1.43 -5.31 4.86
N ARG A 22 0.70 -6.39 5.14
CA ARG A 22 1.04 -7.73 4.66
C ARG A 22 1.06 -7.78 3.13
N TYR A 23 0.04 -7.24 2.48
CA TYR A 23 0.02 -7.13 1.01
C TYR A 23 1.29 -6.42 0.50
N SER A 24 1.65 -5.30 1.10
CA SER A 24 2.84 -4.54 0.69
C SER A 24 4.13 -5.33 0.86
N ILE A 25 4.29 -6.04 1.98
CA ILE A 25 5.45 -6.91 2.25
C ILE A 25 5.54 -8.04 1.22
N GLU A 26 4.43 -8.74 0.97
CA GLU A 26 4.40 -9.86 0.01
C GLU A 26 4.63 -9.39 -1.43
N LEU A 27 4.06 -8.24 -1.80
CA LEU A 27 4.29 -7.61 -3.10
C LEU A 27 5.77 -7.30 -3.30
N LEU A 28 6.42 -6.68 -2.32
CA LEU A 28 7.84 -6.34 -2.40
C LEU A 28 8.73 -7.58 -2.43
N ALA A 29 8.41 -8.61 -1.64
CA ALA A 29 9.12 -9.88 -1.69
C ALA A 29 8.99 -10.59 -3.05
N ALA A 30 7.84 -10.43 -3.73
CA ALA A 30 7.65 -10.95 -5.08
C ALA A 30 8.40 -10.11 -6.12
N LEU A 31 8.34 -8.79 -6.02
CA LEU A 31 9.06 -7.87 -6.89
C LEU A 31 10.57 -8.06 -6.80
N ASP A 32 11.12 -8.27 -5.60
CA ASP A 32 12.56 -8.47 -5.38
C ASP A 32 13.12 -9.64 -6.21
N ARG A 33 12.30 -10.65 -6.49
CA ARG A 33 12.72 -11.82 -7.27
C ARG A 33 12.78 -11.57 -8.79
N ILE A 34 12.10 -10.52 -9.28
CA ILE A 34 11.91 -10.30 -10.71
C ILE A 34 12.44 -8.96 -11.23
N VAL A 35 12.64 -7.99 -10.34
CA VAL A 35 13.15 -6.67 -10.78
C VAL A 35 14.65 -6.67 -10.95
N PRO A 36 15.19 -5.96 -11.94
CA PRO A 36 16.62 -5.72 -12.03
C PRO A 36 17.16 -4.96 -10.81
N PRO A 37 18.39 -5.22 -10.37
CA PRO A 37 19.03 -4.46 -9.30
C PRO A 37 18.98 -2.96 -9.53
N GLY A 38 18.58 -2.19 -8.52
CA GLY A 38 18.51 -0.73 -8.59
C GLY A 38 17.32 -0.14 -9.35
N PHE A 39 16.41 -0.99 -9.87
CA PHE A 39 15.19 -0.52 -10.54
C PHE A 39 14.12 -0.07 -9.53
N VAL A 40 14.09 -0.70 -8.36
CA VAL A 40 13.17 -0.36 -7.26
C VAL A 40 13.98 0.00 -6.01
N GLU A 41 13.57 1.05 -5.33
CA GLU A 41 14.10 1.45 -4.02
C GLU A 41 12.95 1.49 -3.01
N ILE A 42 13.17 0.96 -1.80
CA ILE A 42 12.25 1.15 -0.66
C ILE A 42 12.78 2.31 0.16
N VAL A 43 12.00 3.36 0.28
CA VAL A 43 12.38 4.54 1.08
C VAL A 43 11.67 4.49 2.41
N THR A 44 12.43 4.53 3.51
CA THR A 44 11.89 4.44 4.87
C THR A 44 12.20 5.68 5.70
N PRO A 45 11.36 6.01 6.68
CA PRO A 45 11.75 6.93 7.75
C PRO A 45 12.99 6.40 8.50
N PRO A 46 13.77 7.28 9.17
CA PRO A 46 14.90 6.85 9.97
C PRO A 46 14.52 5.88 11.09
N GLY A 47 15.35 4.84 11.30
CA GLY A 47 15.19 3.85 12.36
C GLY A 47 14.06 2.82 12.11
N VAL A 48 13.57 2.69 10.89
CA VAL A 48 12.60 1.67 10.51
C VAL A 48 13.34 0.45 9.98
N GLU A 49 13.08 -0.70 10.60
CA GLU A 49 13.63 -1.99 10.16
C GLU A 49 12.80 -2.57 9.00
N THR A 50 13.47 -3.22 8.08
CA THR A 50 12.85 -3.89 6.92
C THR A 50 13.41 -5.30 6.77
N PRO A 51 12.69 -6.21 6.11
CA PRO A 51 13.28 -7.46 5.64
C PRO A 51 14.49 -7.19 4.73
N HIS A 52 15.35 -8.18 4.59
CA HIS A 52 16.44 -8.15 3.63
C HIS A 52 15.87 -8.37 2.21
N TYR A 53 16.34 -7.56 1.26
CA TYR A 53 16.04 -7.67 -0.17
C TYR A 53 17.34 -7.83 -0.96
N THR A 54 17.31 -8.58 -2.05
CA THR A 54 18.48 -8.88 -2.89
C THR A 54 18.65 -7.83 -3.99
N ASN A 55 17.57 -7.50 -4.70
CA ASN A 55 17.59 -6.61 -5.86
C ASN A 55 17.00 -5.22 -5.55
N ILE A 56 16.16 -5.13 -4.52
CA ILE A 56 15.56 -3.86 -4.08
C ILE A 56 16.46 -3.20 -3.04
N LYS A 57 16.87 -1.97 -3.32
CA LYS A 57 17.66 -1.17 -2.37
C LYS A 57 16.76 -0.54 -1.31
N VAL A 58 17.14 -0.67 -0.03
CA VAL A 58 16.50 0.06 1.06
C VAL A 58 17.28 1.34 1.35
N VAL A 59 16.55 2.47 1.44
CA VAL A 59 17.12 3.79 1.68
C VAL A 59 16.40 4.45 2.85
N SER A 60 17.12 4.73 3.93
CA SER A 60 16.62 5.57 5.02
C SER A 60 16.77 7.03 4.63
N PHE A 61 15.70 7.83 4.70
CA PHE A 61 15.69 9.21 4.25
C PHE A 61 14.80 10.12 5.10
N GLY A 62 15.22 11.37 5.24
CA GLY A 62 14.47 12.42 5.94
C GLY A 62 14.72 12.45 7.43
N THR A 63 13.92 13.25 8.14
CA THR A 63 14.04 13.48 9.58
C THR A 63 12.74 13.31 10.35
N HIS A 64 11.62 13.35 9.64
CA HIS A 64 10.29 13.20 10.23
C HIS A 64 9.90 11.72 10.38
N ARG A 65 8.73 11.48 10.98
CA ARG A 65 8.13 10.15 11.14
C ARG A 65 6.63 10.18 10.80
N GLY A 66 6.05 8.99 10.61
CA GLY A 66 4.61 8.82 10.37
C GLY A 66 4.09 9.64 9.19
N GLY A 67 2.89 10.20 9.34
CA GLY A 67 2.23 10.95 8.26
C GLY A 67 2.99 12.19 7.81
N VAL A 68 3.75 12.84 8.70
CA VAL A 68 4.56 14.02 8.35
C VAL A 68 5.67 13.62 7.38
N TRP A 69 6.38 12.52 7.66
CA TRP A 69 7.39 11.99 6.76
C TRP A 69 6.81 11.69 5.37
N GLN A 70 5.67 11.02 5.35
CA GLN A 70 5.00 10.65 4.10
C GLN A 70 4.58 11.87 3.26
N GLN A 71 4.24 12.98 3.93
CA GLN A 71 3.80 14.20 3.24
C GLN A 71 4.95 15.16 2.87
N LEU A 72 6.08 15.12 3.55
CA LEU A 72 7.20 16.06 3.35
C LEU A 72 8.47 15.39 2.85
N ASP A 73 8.95 14.34 3.53
CA ASP A 73 10.25 13.73 3.21
C ASP A 73 10.16 12.82 1.98
N TYR A 74 9.14 11.97 1.89
CA TYR A 74 8.98 11.08 0.76
C TYR A 74 8.84 11.83 -0.59
N PRO A 75 7.99 12.85 -0.76
CA PRO A 75 7.94 13.59 -2.02
C PRO A 75 9.23 14.38 -2.30
N ARG A 76 9.96 14.80 -1.26
CA ARG A 76 11.29 15.40 -1.41
C ARG A 76 12.28 14.39 -2.00
N TYR A 77 12.26 13.14 -1.49
CA TYR A 77 13.07 12.05 -2.05
C TYR A 77 12.73 11.81 -3.53
N LEU A 78 11.44 11.63 -3.86
CA LEU A 78 11.01 11.42 -5.24
C LEU A 78 11.57 12.50 -6.19
N ARG A 79 11.47 13.76 -5.77
CA ARG A 79 11.96 14.89 -6.56
C ARG A 79 13.49 14.89 -6.70
N GLN A 80 14.23 14.66 -5.62
CA GLN A 80 15.70 14.65 -5.63
C GLN A 80 16.25 13.49 -6.47
N ARG A 81 15.56 12.36 -6.43
CA ARG A 81 15.98 11.15 -7.13
C ARG A 81 15.49 11.09 -8.58
N GLY A 82 14.53 11.94 -8.96
CA GLY A 82 13.83 11.82 -10.24
C GLY A 82 13.04 10.52 -10.37
N ALA A 83 12.56 9.96 -9.24
CA ALA A 83 11.92 8.66 -9.19
C ALA A 83 10.40 8.76 -9.33
N GLY A 84 9.80 7.72 -9.94
CA GLY A 84 8.36 7.48 -9.84
C GLY A 84 7.99 6.91 -8.48
N GLY A 85 6.89 7.38 -7.89
CA GLY A 85 6.42 6.87 -6.60
C GLY A 85 5.63 5.57 -6.74
N LEU A 86 5.82 4.63 -5.81
CA LEU A 86 4.98 3.45 -5.64
C LEU A 86 4.39 3.46 -4.22
N ALA A 87 3.12 3.78 -4.09
CA ALA A 87 2.41 3.85 -2.83
C ALA A 87 1.44 2.66 -2.69
N THR A 88 1.63 1.82 -1.68
CA THR A 88 0.91 0.54 -1.56
C THR A 88 -0.20 0.54 -0.50
N CYS A 89 -0.37 1.64 0.26
CA CYS A 89 -1.23 1.68 1.45
C CYS A 89 -2.35 2.74 1.38
N ASN A 90 -3.04 2.89 0.25
CA ASN A 90 -4.17 3.82 0.08
C ASN A 90 -3.85 5.31 0.29
N VAL A 91 -2.59 5.69 0.45
CA VAL A 91 -2.17 7.06 0.77
C VAL A 91 -1.02 7.48 -0.15
N ILE A 92 -1.08 8.72 -0.64
CA ILE A 92 0.00 9.36 -1.38
C ILE A 92 0.31 10.72 -0.76
N PRO A 93 1.48 11.30 -1.01
CA PRO A 93 1.72 12.70 -0.72
C PRO A 93 0.68 13.60 -1.38
N LEU A 94 0.18 14.59 -0.64
CA LEU A 94 -0.79 15.56 -1.17
C LEU A 94 -0.21 16.37 -2.33
N PHE A 95 1.11 16.56 -2.33
CA PHE A 95 1.85 17.29 -3.36
C PHE A 95 3.07 16.48 -3.82
N GLY A 96 3.51 16.71 -5.06
CA GLY A 96 4.76 16.14 -5.58
C GLY A 96 4.75 14.64 -5.84
N PHE A 97 3.58 13.99 -5.85
CA PHE A 97 3.45 12.57 -6.21
C PHE A 97 3.16 12.41 -7.69
N ARG A 98 3.92 11.52 -8.31
CA ARG A 98 3.74 11.01 -9.66
C ARG A 98 4.11 9.53 -9.65
N GLY A 99 3.24 8.66 -10.16
CA GLY A 99 3.54 7.24 -10.19
C GLY A 99 2.33 6.35 -9.97
N ILE A 100 2.55 5.20 -9.34
CA ILE A 100 1.57 4.13 -9.15
C ILE A 100 1.06 4.14 -7.72
N ALA A 101 -0.25 4.06 -7.53
CA ALA A 101 -0.87 3.92 -6.22
C ALA A 101 -1.74 2.66 -6.16
N VAL A 102 -1.63 1.91 -5.07
CA VAL A 102 -2.54 0.80 -4.76
C VAL A 102 -3.71 1.34 -3.94
N VAL A 103 -4.94 1.04 -4.37
CA VAL A 103 -6.18 1.32 -3.64
C VAL A 103 -6.88 -0.01 -3.41
N HIS A 104 -6.88 -0.47 -2.16
CA HIS A 104 -7.46 -1.76 -1.80
C HIS A 104 -8.99 -1.76 -1.86
N ASP A 105 -9.59 -0.69 -1.33
CA ASP A 105 -11.03 -0.46 -1.33
C ASP A 105 -11.33 1.04 -1.19
N VAL A 106 -12.60 1.38 -1.25
CA VAL A 106 -13.12 2.73 -1.00
C VAL A 106 -14.18 2.72 0.11
N CYS A 107 -14.04 1.83 1.10
CA CYS A 107 -15.00 1.61 2.17
C CYS A 107 -15.36 2.90 2.92
N TYR A 108 -14.39 3.76 3.21
CA TYR A 108 -14.63 5.07 3.85
C TYR A 108 -15.61 5.95 3.08
N ARG A 109 -15.72 5.79 1.77
CA ARG A 109 -16.66 6.52 0.93
C ARG A 109 -17.94 5.73 0.69
N ALA A 110 -17.85 4.43 0.49
CA ALA A 110 -18.97 3.55 0.18
C ALA A 110 -19.87 3.29 1.39
N ARG A 111 -19.27 3.21 2.59
CA ARG A 111 -19.95 2.87 3.86
C ARG A 111 -19.59 3.87 4.97
N PRO A 112 -19.97 5.14 4.84
CA PRO A 112 -19.72 6.16 5.86
C PRO A 112 -20.39 5.85 7.19
N ASP A 113 -21.44 5.03 7.18
CA ASP A 113 -22.17 4.53 8.33
C ASP A 113 -21.32 3.69 9.30
N PHE A 114 -20.19 3.14 8.84
CA PHE A 114 -19.25 2.40 9.71
C PHE A 114 -18.37 3.31 10.58
N TYR A 115 -18.31 4.60 10.28
CA TYR A 115 -17.37 5.57 10.88
C TYR A 115 -18.15 6.69 11.59
N THR A 116 -18.87 6.34 12.68
CA THR A 116 -19.79 7.24 13.35
C THR A 116 -19.17 8.06 14.47
N ASP A 117 -18.11 7.55 15.10
CA ASP A 117 -17.39 8.28 16.14
C ASP A 117 -16.48 9.40 15.56
N PRO A 118 -16.09 10.41 16.37
CA PRO A 118 -15.32 11.56 15.87
C PRO A 118 -13.98 11.18 15.20
N ARG A 119 -13.27 10.17 15.73
CA ARG A 119 -11.99 9.70 15.16
C ARG A 119 -12.22 8.98 13.84
N GLY A 120 -13.22 8.12 13.76
CA GLY A 120 -13.62 7.43 12.55
C GLY A 120 -14.03 8.41 11.44
N ARG A 121 -14.80 9.45 11.76
CA ARG A 121 -15.18 10.51 10.81
C ARG A 121 -13.99 11.28 10.29
N LEU A 122 -13.02 11.63 11.15
CA LEU A 122 -11.78 12.30 10.73
C LEU A 122 -10.95 11.40 9.81
N SER A 123 -10.81 10.12 10.18
CA SER A 123 -10.15 9.11 9.34
C SER A 123 -10.84 8.97 7.99
N ALA A 124 -12.16 8.87 7.96
CA ALA A 124 -12.93 8.77 6.73
C ALA A 124 -12.74 10.01 5.83
N ALA A 125 -12.78 11.21 6.40
CA ALA A 125 -12.53 12.45 5.67
C ALA A 125 -11.12 12.48 5.06
N TRP A 126 -10.09 12.07 5.82
CA TRP A 126 -8.72 11.95 5.34
C TRP A 126 -8.61 10.96 4.18
N HIS A 127 -9.13 9.74 4.33
CA HIS A 127 -9.06 8.73 3.28
C HIS A 127 -9.87 9.13 2.04
N CYS A 128 -11.03 9.75 2.18
CA CYS A 128 -11.79 10.29 1.06
C CYS A 128 -11.00 11.37 0.31
N LEU A 129 -10.24 12.22 1.01
CA LEU A 129 -9.33 13.18 0.39
C LEU A 129 -8.21 12.44 -0.36
N GLN A 130 -7.60 11.42 0.25
CA GLN A 130 -6.55 10.61 -0.37
C GLN A 130 -7.02 9.93 -1.66
N TYR A 131 -8.19 9.31 -1.65
CA TYR A 131 -8.75 8.67 -2.86
C TYR A 131 -8.97 9.67 -4.00
N ARG A 132 -9.48 10.89 -3.69
CA ARG A 132 -9.60 11.97 -4.68
C ARG A 132 -8.24 12.39 -5.23
N ARG A 133 -7.21 12.45 -4.37
CA ARG A 133 -5.84 12.79 -4.80
C ARG A 133 -5.24 11.70 -5.66
N ILE A 134 -5.39 10.43 -5.28
CA ILE A 134 -4.94 9.26 -6.05
C ILE A 134 -5.63 9.26 -7.43
N ALA A 135 -6.95 9.41 -7.47
CA ALA A 135 -7.71 9.46 -8.72
C ALA A 135 -7.17 10.51 -9.70
N LYS A 136 -6.75 11.69 -9.19
CA LYS A 136 -6.23 12.79 -10.00
C LYS A 136 -4.74 12.66 -10.33
N ARG A 137 -3.91 12.22 -9.39
CA ARG A 137 -2.43 12.35 -9.45
C ARG A 137 -1.70 11.08 -9.81
N ALA A 138 -2.21 9.90 -9.43
CA ALA A 138 -1.57 8.66 -9.83
C ALA A 138 -1.61 8.50 -11.37
N GLU A 139 -0.54 8.01 -11.94
CA GLU A 139 -0.47 7.64 -13.37
C GLU A 139 -1.23 6.36 -13.63
N ARG A 140 -1.07 5.39 -12.72
CA ARG A 140 -1.80 4.12 -12.71
C ARG A 140 -2.30 3.84 -11.30
N ILE A 141 -3.43 3.16 -11.22
CA ILE A 141 -4.00 2.69 -9.97
C ILE A 141 -4.06 1.16 -10.04
N ILE A 142 -3.51 0.50 -9.03
CA ILE A 142 -3.67 -0.93 -8.85
C ILE A 142 -4.74 -1.14 -7.79
N THR A 143 -5.63 -2.09 -8.01
CA THR A 143 -6.62 -2.51 -7.01
C THR A 143 -6.69 -4.03 -6.93
N VAL A 144 -7.34 -4.55 -5.89
CA VAL A 144 -7.27 -5.97 -5.52
C VAL A 144 -8.41 -6.83 -6.05
N SER A 145 -9.40 -6.23 -6.72
CA SER A 145 -10.53 -6.95 -7.31
C SER A 145 -11.27 -6.12 -8.35
N GLU A 146 -12.01 -6.79 -9.24
CA GLU A 146 -12.92 -6.11 -10.17
C GLU A 146 -14.03 -5.33 -9.44
N PHE A 147 -14.49 -5.84 -8.29
CA PHE A 147 -15.42 -5.12 -7.44
C PHE A 147 -14.84 -3.80 -6.95
N SER A 148 -13.63 -3.80 -6.37
CA SER A 148 -12.97 -2.57 -5.94
C SER A 148 -12.73 -1.61 -7.11
N LYS A 149 -12.37 -2.13 -8.30
CA LYS A 149 -12.22 -1.34 -9.52
C LYS A 149 -13.51 -0.63 -9.90
N SER A 150 -14.65 -1.34 -9.87
CA SER A 150 -15.95 -0.75 -10.17
C SER A 150 -16.35 0.33 -9.15
N GLU A 151 -16.10 0.11 -7.88
CA GLU A 151 -16.39 1.08 -6.82
C GLU A 151 -15.50 2.33 -6.92
N ILE A 152 -14.21 2.17 -7.26
CA ILE A 152 -13.31 3.31 -7.52
C ILE A 152 -13.81 4.13 -8.71
N ALA A 153 -14.20 3.47 -9.82
CA ALA A 153 -14.77 4.15 -10.98
C ALA A 153 -16.04 4.91 -10.61
N LYS A 154 -16.96 4.27 -9.90
CA LYS A 154 -18.25 4.83 -9.46
C LYS A 154 -18.11 6.06 -8.57
N TYR A 155 -17.28 6.00 -7.54
CA TYR A 155 -17.18 7.07 -6.54
C TYR A 155 -16.21 8.19 -6.89
N TYR A 156 -15.21 7.92 -7.76
CA TYR A 156 -14.14 8.87 -8.07
C TYR A 156 -13.97 9.16 -9.56
N GLY A 157 -14.79 8.56 -10.43
CA GLY A 157 -14.78 8.82 -11.87
C GLY A 157 -13.47 8.40 -12.56
N VAL A 158 -12.76 7.41 -12.00
CA VAL A 158 -11.51 6.94 -12.59
C VAL A 158 -11.80 6.05 -13.80
N PRO A 159 -11.25 6.35 -14.99
CA PRO A 159 -11.47 5.51 -16.16
C PRO A 159 -10.83 4.12 -15.98
N ALA A 160 -11.50 3.09 -16.51
CA ALA A 160 -11.04 1.70 -16.41
C ALA A 160 -9.62 1.50 -16.98
N SER A 161 -9.26 2.27 -18.01
CA SER A 161 -7.93 2.25 -18.63
C SER A 161 -6.80 2.73 -17.72
N LYS A 162 -7.11 3.44 -16.64
CA LYS A 162 -6.15 3.91 -15.63
C LYS A 162 -5.97 2.91 -14.48
N MET A 163 -6.75 1.83 -14.45
CA MET A 163 -6.80 0.88 -13.34
C MET A 163 -6.48 -0.54 -13.79
N ASP A 164 -5.60 -1.20 -13.03
CA ASP A 164 -5.27 -2.61 -13.18
C ASP A 164 -5.70 -3.37 -11.92
N VAL A 165 -6.16 -4.62 -12.12
CA VAL A 165 -6.50 -5.51 -11.00
C VAL A 165 -5.36 -6.50 -10.78
N VAL A 166 -4.83 -6.51 -9.56
CA VAL A 166 -3.85 -7.48 -9.08
C VAL A 166 -4.41 -8.11 -7.82
N TYR A 167 -4.87 -9.34 -7.92
CA TYR A 167 -5.52 -10.04 -6.82
C TYR A 167 -4.58 -10.27 -5.64
N ASN A 168 -5.15 -10.31 -4.43
CA ASN A 168 -4.41 -10.70 -3.24
C ASN A 168 -3.92 -12.14 -3.36
N ALA A 169 -2.66 -12.35 -3.01
CA ALA A 169 -2.06 -13.66 -2.95
C ALA A 169 -2.41 -14.40 -1.64
N TRP A 170 -2.39 -15.71 -1.65
CA TRP A 170 -2.68 -16.57 -0.51
C TRP A 170 -1.48 -17.40 -0.05
N GLN A 171 -0.38 -17.38 -0.81
CA GLN A 171 0.80 -18.23 -0.59
C GLN A 171 1.45 -18.03 0.78
N GLN A 172 1.26 -16.86 1.41
CA GLN A 172 1.71 -16.62 2.78
C GLN A 172 1.05 -17.59 3.79
N MET A 173 -0.16 -18.08 3.50
CA MET A 173 -0.86 -19.02 4.37
C MET A 173 -0.18 -20.39 4.40
N GLN A 174 0.49 -20.78 3.30
CA GLN A 174 1.23 -22.05 3.24
C GLN A 174 2.43 -22.10 4.20
N ARG A 175 2.91 -20.93 4.65
CA ARG A 175 4.03 -20.84 5.61
C ARG A 175 3.58 -20.94 7.06
N ILE A 176 2.27 -20.99 7.31
CA ILE A 176 1.69 -21.12 8.64
C ILE A 176 1.47 -22.60 8.89
N ALA A 177 2.13 -23.15 9.93
CA ALA A 177 1.89 -24.53 10.34
C ALA A 177 0.43 -24.71 10.76
N PRO A 178 -0.24 -25.81 10.40
CA PRO A 178 -1.58 -26.10 10.89
C PRO A 178 -1.60 -26.12 12.42
N ASP A 179 -2.60 -25.46 13.01
CA ASP A 179 -2.85 -25.46 14.46
C ASP A 179 -4.24 -26.03 14.74
N GLU A 180 -4.25 -27.28 15.24
CA GLU A 180 -5.48 -27.97 15.56
C GLU A 180 -5.99 -27.67 16.98
N SER A 181 -5.33 -26.80 17.75
CA SER A 181 -5.73 -26.46 19.12
C SER A 181 -7.14 -25.87 19.21
N ILE A 182 -7.66 -25.34 18.10
CA ILE A 182 -9.04 -24.88 18.00
C ILE A 182 -10.05 -26.01 18.28
N PHE A 183 -9.78 -27.22 17.82
CA PHE A 183 -10.67 -28.37 18.01
C PHE A 183 -10.67 -28.83 19.47
N ALA A 184 -9.54 -28.71 20.18
CA ALA A 184 -9.47 -28.96 21.62
C ALA A 184 -10.29 -27.93 22.42
N ARG A 185 -10.26 -26.66 22.00
CA ARG A 185 -11.03 -25.57 22.65
C ARG A 185 -12.51 -25.56 22.26
N HIS A 186 -12.83 -26.12 21.10
CA HIS A 186 -14.18 -26.15 20.53
C HIS A 186 -14.52 -27.55 20.01
N PRO A 187 -14.80 -28.54 20.92
CA PRO A 187 -15.01 -29.96 20.53
C PRO A 187 -16.18 -30.19 19.56
N GLN A 188 -17.08 -29.20 19.44
CA GLN A 188 -18.19 -29.22 18.48
C GLN A 188 -17.72 -29.02 17.02
N LEU A 189 -16.53 -28.47 16.80
CA LEU A 189 -15.92 -28.35 15.47
C LEU A 189 -15.26 -29.68 15.12
N LYS A 190 -15.41 -30.12 13.88
CA LYS A 190 -14.70 -31.30 13.36
C LYS A 190 -13.64 -30.87 12.36
N PRO A 191 -12.48 -31.53 12.36
CA PRO A 191 -11.53 -31.34 11.26
C PRO A 191 -12.21 -31.70 9.94
N GLY A 192 -12.01 -30.87 8.89
CA GLY A 192 -12.51 -31.12 7.54
C GLY A 192 -11.70 -32.19 6.81
#